data_f60705dc05789bd79592a625d75bf90e
#
_entry.id   f60705dc05789bd79592a625d75bf90e
#
_cell.length_a   1.000
_cell.length_b   1.000
_cell.length_c   1.000
_cell.angle_alpha   90.00
_cell.angle_beta   90.00
_cell.angle_gamma   90.00
#
_symmetry.space_group_name_H-M   'P 1'
#
loop_
_entity.id
_entity.type
_entity.pdbx_description
1 polymer ?
#
loop_
_entity_poly.entity_id
_entity_poly.type
_entity_poly.pdbx_seq_one_letter_code
_entity_poly.pdbx_strand_id
1 'polypeptide(L)'
;GDVYKRQMLYNIHSPLEQFEVVSLAYTEIPYFGHVALTNLGLYTIITVFFVLAFHILGFNHKIVPSRWSLSLESSFASVHGLVKSQVGAANERFLPFVYSLFFFLLFANLNGNIPYGFTVTTSAIVSMGLSVIVFIGVTILGLSIHKVHFFSFFVPAGTPLALVPFLAPIELISYLARALSLGVRLLANMAAGHSLMKILGGFLFSLFTSSFLISILTIVPFVIFIAIIVLEFAVSFIQAYVFCILTSSYIKDAIDLH
;
A
#
# COMPACT_ATOMS: atom_id res chain seq x y z
N GLY A 1 -23.55 36.16 19.56
CA GLY A 1 -22.67 36.45 18.39
C GLY A 1 -21.25 35.93 18.54
N ASP A 2 -20.70 35.84 19.77
CA ASP A 2 -19.27 35.51 19.99
C ASP A 2 -18.95 34.02 19.97
N VAL A 3 -19.90 33.15 20.24
CA VAL A 3 -19.69 31.69 20.22
C VAL A 3 -19.51 31.20 18.77
N TYR A 4 -20.26 31.72 17.82
CA TYR A 4 -20.11 31.39 16.40
C TYR A 4 -18.80 31.93 15.80
N LYS A 5 -18.33 33.12 16.22
CA LYS A 5 -17.03 33.66 15.80
C LYS A 5 -15.87 32.85 16.37
N ARG A 6 -15.95 32.33 17.60
CA ARG A 6 -14.94 31.43 18.18
C ARG A 6 -14.92 30.08 17.49
N GLN A 7 -16.06 29.55 17.06
CA GLN A 7 -16.09 28.30 16.29
C GLN A 7 -15.48 28.46 14.89
N MET A 8 -15.59 29.61 14.24
CA MET A 8 -14.90 29.85 12.96
C MET A 8 -13.39 30.06 13.10
N LEU A 9 -12.90 30.54 14.26
CA LEU A 9 -11.48 30.72 14.52
C LEU A 9 -10.76 29.43 14.97
N TYR A 10 -11.50 28.39 15.37
CA TYR A 10 -10.96 27.11 15.83
C TYR A 10 -11.22 25.93 14.89
N ASN A 11 -11.60 26.18 13.64
CA ASN A 11 -11.58 25.14 12.62
C ASN A 11 -10.13 24.86 12.16
N ILE A 12 -9.28 24.48 13.12
CA ILE A 12 -8.04 23.80 12.84
C ILE A 12 -8.45 22.37 12.47
N HIS A 13 -8.80 22.17 11.20
CA HIS A 13 -9.04 20.83 10.67
C HIS A 13 -7.78 20.00 10.84
N SER A 14 -7.88 18.90 11.58
CA SER A 14 -6.77 17.97 11.73
C SER A 14 -6.31 17.48 10.35
N PRO A 15 -5.00 17.41 10.06
CA PRO A 15 -4.51 16.82 8.82
C PRO A 15 -5.01 15.39 8.61
N LEU A 16 -5.40 14.70 9.70
CA LEU A 16 -5.86 13.31 9.69
C LEU A 16 -7.33 13.15 9.30
N GLU A 17 -8.15 14.20 9.33
CA GLU A 17 -9.58 14.14 8.92
C GLU A 17 -9.75 13.66 7.47
N GLN A 18 -8.75 13.88 6.60
CA GLN A 18 -8.79 13.41 5.22
C GLN A 18 -8.83 11.89 5.09
N PHE A 19 -8.46 11.14 6.14
CA PHE A 19 -8.43 9.67 6.15
C PHE A 19 -9.65 9.06 6.84
N GLU A 20 -10.59 9.90 7.28
CA GLU A 20 -11.81 9.44 7.94
C GLU A 20 -12.71 8.70 6.94
N VAL A 21 -13.19 7.53 7.36
CA VAL A 21 -14.10 6.74 6.55
C VAL A 21 -15.51 7.22 6.77
N VAL A 22 -16.09 7.87 5.76
CA VAL A 22 -17.45 8.43 5.80
C VAL A 22 -18.38 7.58 4.94
N SER A 23 -19.59 7.34 5.43
CA SER A 23 -20.65 6.69 4.66
C SER A 23 -21.26 7.69 3.66
N LEU A 24 -21.19 7.36 2.37
CA LEU A 24 -21.76 8.17 1.27
C LEU A 24 -23.23 7.86 1.02
N ALA A 25 -23.60 6.60 1.11
CA ALA A 25 -24.97 6.12 1.00
C ALA A 25 -25.16 4.91 1.91
N TYR A 26 -26.33 4.78 2.48
CA TYR A 26 -26.69 3.62 3.29
C TYR A 26 -28.05 3.09 2.89
N THR A 27 -28.20 1.80 2.91
CA THR A 27 -29.47 1.11 2.69
C THR A 27 -29.67 0.09 3.82
N GLU A 28 -30.91 0.00 4.30
CA GLU A 28 -31.29 -1.04 5.27
C GLU A 28 -31.71 -2.29 4.49
N ILE A 29 -30.95 -3.37 4.65
CA ILE A 29 -31.31 -4.66 4.05
C ILE A 29 -31.90 -5.52 5.17
N PRO A 30 -33.14 -5.99 5.02
CA PRO A 30 -33.74 -6.93 5.97
C PRO A 30 -32.81 -8.13 6.14
N TYR A 31 -32.50 -8.52 7.41
CA TYR A 31 -31.59 -9.59 7.84
C TYR A 31 -30.09 -9.28 7.83
N PHE A 32 -29.59 -8.29 7.07
CA PHE A 32 -28.16 -7.93 7.04
C PHE A 32 -27.82 -6.64 7.77
N GLY A 33 -28.83 -5.90 8.22
CA GLY A 33 -28.65 -4.61 8.92
C GLY A 33 -28.32 -3.46 7.94
N HIS A 34 -27.58 -2.47 8.43
CA HIS A 34 -27.22 -1.29 7.64
C HIS A 34 -26.01 -1.62 6.74
N VAL A 35 -26.21 -1.60 5.43
CA VAL A 35 -25.13 -1.69 4.44
C VAL A 35 -24.83 -0.29 3.94
N ALA A 36 -23.64 0.21 4.20
CA ALA A 36 -23.20 1.53 3.80
C ALA A 36 -22.13 1.45 2.71
N LEU A 37 -22.34 2.20 1.61
CA LEU A 37 -21.29 2.49 0.67
C LEU A 37 -20.42 3.61 1.28
N THR A 38 -19.19 3.29 1.64
CA THR A 38 -18.23 4.25 2.19
C THR A 38 -17.35 4.83 1.09
N ASN A 39 -16.70 5.97 1.39
CA ASN A 39 -15.68 6.53 0.51
C ASN A 39 -14.57 5.50 0.23
N LEU A 40 -14.15 4.72 1.22
CA LEU A 40 -13.18 3.63 1.07
C LEU A 40 -13.65 2.60 0.03
N GLY A 41 -14.91 2.13 0.12
CA GLY A 41 -15.48 1.18 -0.82
C GLY A 41 -15.55 1.73 -2.25
N LEU A 42 -15.97 2.99 -2.40
CA LEU A 42 -16.02 3.65 -3.70
C LEU A 42 -14.63 3.72 -4.35
N TYR A 43 -13.62 4.19 -3.62
CA TYR A 43 -12.25 4.33 -4.17
C TYR A 43 -11.56 2.98 -4.41
N THR A 44 -11.91 1.93 -3.67
CA THR A 44 -11.43 0.57 -4.01
C THR A 44 -12.02 0.10 -5.33
N ILE A 45 -13.31 0.33 -5.60
CA ILE A 45 -13.95 0.01 -6.89
C ILE A 45 -13.28 0.81 -8.03
N ILE A 46 -13.05 2.10 -7.84
CA ILE A 46 -12.35 2.96 -8.81
C ILE A 46 -10.94 2.42 -9.09
N THR A 47 -10.21 2.00 -8.06
CA THR A 47 -8.87 1.42 -8.21
C THR A 47 -8.91 0.16 -9.08
N VAL A 48 -9.84 -0.76 -8.80
CA VAL A 48 -10.01 -1.98 -9.60
C VAL A 48 -10.41 -1.63 -11.04
N PHE A 49 -11.27 -0.64 -11.23
CA PHE A 49 -11.64 -0.15 -12.56
C PHE A 49 -10.42 0.35 -13.34
N PHE A 50 -9.53 1.15 -12.72
CA PHE A 50 -8.31 1.61 -13.39
C PHE A 50 -7.36 0.47 -13.74
N VAL A 51 -7.20 -0.53 -12.85
CA VAL A 51 -6.42 -1.74 -13.16
C VAL A 51 -6.99 -2.45 -14.38
N LEU A 52 -8.30 -2.69 -14.42
CA LEU A 52 -8.96 -3.35 -15.55
C LEU A 52 -8.87 -2.51 -16.83
N ALA A 53 -9.10 -1.21 -16.75
CA ALA A 53 -9.00 -0.30 -17.89
C ALA A 53 -7.58 -0.30 -18.49
N PHE A 54 -6.54 -0.30 -17.67
CA PHE A 54 -5.16 -0.37 -18.12
C PHE A 54 -4.87 -1.67 -18.89
N HIS A 55 -5.37 -2.80 -18.40
CA HIS A 55 -5.21 -4.09 -19.06
C HIS A 55 -6.01 -4.19 -20.37
N ILE A 56 -7.25 -3.67 -20.40
CA ILE A 56 -8.08 -3.65 -21.62
C ILE A 56 -7.45 -2.75 -22.68
N LEU A 57 -6.97 -1.57 -22.31
CA LEU A 57 -6.28 -0.65 -23.23
C LEU A 57 -4.93 -1.22 -23.74
N GLY A 58 -4.23 -1.98 -22.90
CA GLY A 58 -2.99 -2.66 -23.27
C GLY A 58 -3.21 -3.90 -24.15
N PHE A 59 -4.40 -4.49 -24.11
CA PHE A 59 -4.73 -5.70 -24.86
C PHE A 59 -4.97 -5.36 -26.35
N ASN A 60 -3.98 -5.62 -27.19
CA ASN A 60 -4.03 -5.32 -28.61
C ASN A 60 -3.57 -6.55 -29.41
N HIS A 61 -4.46 -7.06 -30.27
CA HIS A 61 -4.16 -8.23 -31.14
C HIS A 61 -3.28 -7.87 -32.37
N LYS A 62 -2.76 -6.65 -32.46
CA LYS A 62 -1.95 -6.22 -33.60
C LYS A 62 -0.50 -6.70 -33.44
N ILE A 63 0.11 -7.10 -34.54
CA ILE A 63 1.52 -7.51 -34.61
C ILE A 63 2.46 -6.37 -34.14
N VAL A 64 2.09 -5.12 -34.45
CA VAL A 64 2.83 -3.94 -33.97
C VAL A 64 2.19 -3.46 -32.66
N PRO A 65 2.92 -3.52 -31.52
CA PRO A 65 2.37 -3.13 -30.22
C PRO A 65 2.08 -1.63 -30.17
N SER A 66 0.97 -1.26 -29.50
CA SER A 66 0.69 0.13 -29.16
C SER A 66 1.56 0.57 -27.98
N ARG A 67 1.62 1.89 -27.70
CA ARG A 67 2.35 2.41 -26.52
C ARG A 67 1.82 1.83 -25.21
N TRP A 68 0.52 1.61 -25.10
CA TRP A 68 -0.12 0.99 -23.92
C TRP A 68 0.24 -0.49 -23.80
N SER A 69 0.26 -1.21 -24.90
CA SER A 69 0.68 -2.61 -24.95
C SER A 69 2.14 -2.78 -24.56
N LEU A 70 3.02 -1.90 -25.04
CA LEU A 70 4.44 -1.89 -24.65
C LEU A 70 4.65 -1.60 -23.15
N SER A 71 3.87 -0.66 -22.60
CA SER A 71 3.89 -0.36 -21.16
C SER A 71 3.43 -1.55 -20.32
N LEU A 72 2.37 -2.23 -20.74
CA LEU A 72 1.87 -3.44 -20.07
C LEU A 72 2.91 -4.57 -20.11
N GLU A 73 3.51 -4.80 -21.27
CA GLU A 73 4.55 -5.83 -21.47
C GLU A 73 5.80 -5.55 -20.62
N SER A 74 6.28 -4.31 -20.59
CA SER A 74 7.44 -3.94 -19.80
C SER A 74 7.19 -4.07 -18.29
N SER A 75 6.00 -3.73 -17.81
CA SER A 75 5.61 -3.91 -16.41
C SER A 75 5.45 -5.39 -16.05
N PHE A 76 4.88 -6.19 -16.96
CA PHE A 76 4.81 -7.65 -16.78
C PHE A 76 6.20 -8.26 -16.71
N ALA A 77 7.11 -7.89 -17.62
CA ALA A 77 8.49 -8.38 -17.63
C ALA A 77 9.24 -8.04 -16.34
N SER A 78 9.01 -6.84 -15.78
CA SER A 78 9.60 -6.41 -14.51
C SER A 78 9.12 -7.29 -13.34
N VAL A 79 7.81 -7.53 -13.23
CA VAL A 79 7.25 -8.38 -12.16
C VAL A 79 7.64 -9.84 -12.36
N HIS A 80 7.64 -10.35 -13.59
CA HIS A 80 8.10 -11.70 -13.91
C HIS A 80 9.57 -11.89 -13.53
N GLY A 81 10.44 -10.94 -13.90
CA GLY A 81 11.86 -10.96 -13.51
C GLY A 81 12.04 -10.96 -11.99
N LEU A 82 11.24 -10.19 -11.26
CA LEU A 82 11.23 -10.16 -9.80
C LEU A 82 10.86 -11.53 -9.21
N VAL A 83 9.75 -12.13 -9.66
CA VAL A 83 9.31 -13.44 -9.16
C VAL A 83 10.34 -14.51 -9.48
N LYS A 84 10.86 -14.53 -10.71
CA LYS A 84 11.88 -15.48 -11.14
C LYS A 84 13.17 -15.37 -10.32
N SER A 85 13.60 -14.17 -9.98
CA SER A 85 14.82 -13.95 -9.18
C SER A 85 14.64 -14.29 -7.71
N GLN A 86 13.45 -14.08 -7.15
CA GLN A 86 13.18 -14.29 -5.72
C GLN A 86 12.72 -15.72 -5.41
N VAL A 87 11.71 -16.21 -6.14
CA VAL A 87 11.06 -17.51 -5.86
C VAL A 87 11.69 -18.66 -6.67
N GLY A 88 12.35 -18.32 -7.77
CA GLY A 88 12.96 -19.28 -8.70
C GLY A 88 12.03 -19.68 -9.86
N ALA A 89 12.64 -20.12 -10.97
CA ALA A 89 11.92 -20.46 -12.20
C ALA A 89 10.95 -21.66 -12.05
N ALA A 90 11.21 -22.57 -11.10
CA ALA A 90 10.34 -23.72 -10.86
C ALA A 90 8.96 -23.34 -10.25
N ASN A 91 8.87 -22.18 -9.65
CA ASN A 91 7.70 -21.75 -8.87
C ASN A 91 6.95 -20.54 -9.49
N GLU A 92 7.02 -20.40 -10.81
CA GLU A 92 6.32 -19.30 -11.55
C GLU A 92 4.79 -19.32 -11.39
N ARG A 93 4.22 -20.39 -10.85
CA ARG A 93 2.77 -20.48 -10.51
C ARG A 93 2.26 -19.36 -9.59
N PHE A 94 3.14 -18.72 -8.81
CA PHE A 94 2.78 -17.60 -7.93
C PHE A 94 2.81 -16.24 -8.63
N LEU A 95 3.27 -16.17 -9.89
CA LEU A 95 3.34 -14.96 -10.69
C LEU A 95 1.99 -14.22 -10.79
N PRO A 96 0.84 -14.87 -11.08
CA PRO A 96 -0.44 -14.17 -11.19
C PRO A 96 -0.85 -13.46 -9.89
N PHE A 97 -0.56 -14.07 -8.73
CA PHE A 97 -0.83 -13.48 -7.43
C PHE A 97 0.01 -12.22 -7.18
N VAL A 98 1.33 -12.32 -7.36
CA VAL A 98 2.25 -11.18 -7.16
C VAL A 98 1.95 -10.07 -8.17
N TYR A 99 1.60 -10.42 -9.41
CA TYR A 99 1.25 -9.47 -10.45
C TYR A 99 -0.03 -8.69 -10.12
N SER A 100 -1.09 -9.37 -9.71
CA SER A 100 -2.35 -8.71 -9.32
C SER A 100 -2.16 -7.80 -8.12
N LEU A 101 -1.35 -8.23 -7.15
CA LEU A 101 -1.02 -7.47 -5.95
C LEU A 101 -0.20 -6.22 -6.28
N PHE A 102 0.76 -6.32 -7.20
CA PHE A 102 1.55 -5.19 -7.68
C PHE A 102 0.66 -4.11 -8.30
N PHE A 103 -0.19 -4.50 -9.26
CA PHE A 103 -1.05 -3.54 -9.95
C PHE A 103 -2.10 -2.93 -9.02
N PHE A 104 -2.69 -3.73 -8.13
CA PHE A 104 -3.63 -3.21 -7.14
C PHE A 104 -2.99 -2.15 -6.26
N LEU A 105 -1.80 -2.43 -5.68
CA LEU A 105 -1.09 -1.47 -4.84
C LEU A 105 -0.62 -0.24 -5.61
N LEU A 106 -0.08 -0.43 -6.80
CA LEU A 106 0.39 0.65 -7.64
C LEU A 106 -0.75 1.64 -7.93
N PHE A 107 -1.88 1.16 -8.44
CA PHE A 107 -3.02 2.02 -8.75
C PHE A 107 -3.72 2.57 -7.51
N ALA A 108 -3.75 1.83 -6.39
CA ALA A 108 -4.27 2.34 -5.13
C ALA A 108 -3.45 3.53 -4.61
N ASN A 109 -2.13 3.44 -4.67
CA ASN A 109 -1.23 4.51 -4.26
C ASN A 109 -1.28 5.71 -5.23
N LEU A 110 -1.27 5.46 -6.54
CA LEU A 110 -1.35 6.52 -7.55
C LEU A 110 -2.69 7.26 -7.51
N ASN A 111 -3.80 6.54 -7.29
CA ASN A 111 -5.11 7.15 -7.16
C ASN A 111 -5.20 8.06 -5.93
N GLY A 112 -4.50 7.69 -4.85
CA GLY A 112 -4.37 8.55 -3.67
C GLY A 112 -3.62 9.86 -3.91
N ASN A 113 -2.65 9.88 -4.82
CA ASN A 113 -1.88 11.09 -5.17
C ASN A 113 -2.67 12.10 -6.02
N ILE A 114 -3.89 11.76 -6.46
CA ILE A 114 -4.75 12.70 -7.15
C ILE A 114 -5.30 13.70 -6.12
N PRO A 115 -5.17 15.03 -6.37
CA PRO A 115 -5.71 16.04 -5.48
C PRO A 115 -7.20 15.80 -5.18
N TYR A 116 -7.60 15.91 -3.92
CA TYR A 116 -8.93 15.60 -3.40
C TYR A 116 -9.35 14.12 -3.48
N GLY A 117 -8.46 13.23 -3.92
CA GLY A 117 -8.69 11.79 -3.90
C GLY A 117 -8.58 11.21 -2.49
N PHE A 118 -9.34 10.14 -2.22
CA PHE A 118 -9.18 9.36 -1.00
C PHE A 118 -8.17 8.24 -1.23
N THR A 119 -7.16 8.16 -0.36
CA THR A 119 -6.11 7.13 -0.49
C THR A 119 -6.56 5.85 0.20
N VAL A 120 -6.80 4.81 -0.57
CA VAL A 120 -7.26 3.51 -0.04
C VAL A 120 -6.24 2.89 0.92
N THR A 121 -4.96 3.03 0.61
CA THR A 121 -3.85 2.44 1.37
C THR A 121 -3.51 3.18 2.68
N THR A 122 -4.06 4.37 2.91
CA THR A 122 -3.98 5.06 4.22
C THR A 122 -4.98 4.51 5.24
N SER A 123 -5.94 3.70 4.80
CA SER A 123 -6.80 2.98 5.72
C SER A 123 -6.04 1.80 6.35
N ALA A 124 -5.94 1.79 7.69
CA ALA A 124 -5.30 0.72 8.43
C ALA A 124 -5.94 -0.65 8.15
N ILE A 125 -7.25 -0.67 7.91
CA ILE A 125 -8.00 -1.90 7.60
C ILE A 125 -7.50 -2.51 6.28
N VAL A 126 -7.27 -1.69 5.24
CA VAL A 126 -6.82 -2.18 3.93
C VAL A 126 -5.36 -2.58 3.97
N SER A 127 -4.47 -1.71 4.47
CA SER A 127 -3.03 -1.95 4.47
C SER A 127 -2.63 -3.12 5.37
N MET A 128 -3.17 -3.18 6.60
CA MET A 128 -2.95 -4.29 7.51
C MET A 128 -3.70 -5.54 7.05
N GLY A 129 -4.93 -5.41 6.56
CA GLY A 129 -5.70 -6.54 6.03
C GLY A 129 -4.97 -7.23 4.88
N LEU A 130 -4.40 -6.45 3.95
CA LEU A 130 -3.63 -7.01 2.84
C LEU A 130 -2.38 -7.77 3.32
N SER A 131 -1.63 -7.20 4.27
CA SER A 131 -0.44 -7.86 4.82
C SER A 131 -0.80 -9.13 5.61
N VAL A 132 -1.89 -9.13 6.35
CA VAL A 132 -2.39 -10.30 7.09
C VAL A 132 -2.87 -11.39 6.12
N ILE A 133 -3.55 -11.04 5.02
CA ILE A 133 -3.96 -12.00 3.99
C ILE A 133 -2.73 -12.67 3.36
N VAL A 134 -1.71 -11.89 3.00
CA VAL A 134 -0.45 -12.42 2.47
C VAL A 134 0.21 -13.36 3.49
N PHE A 135 0.29 -12.94 4.75
CA PHE A 135 0.88 -13.71 5.83
C PHE A 135 0.16 -15.06 6.05
N ILE A 136 -1.17 -15.03 6.15
CA ILE A 136 -1.98 -16.24 6.29
C ILE A 136 -1.80 -17.15 5.07
N GLY A 137 -1.83 -16.59 3.86
CA GLY A 137 -1.62 -17.35 2.62
C GLY A 137 -0.27 -18.05 2.58
N VAL A 138 0.80 -17.35 2.95
CA VAL A 138 2.17 -17.89 3.01
C VAL A 138 2.28 -18.96 4.11
N THR A 139 1.67 -18.74 5.28
CA THR A 139 1.67 -19.73 6.38
C THR A 139 0.92 -21.00 5.98
N ILE A 140 -0.25 -20.88 5.35
CA ILE A 140 -1.01 -22.04 4.84
C ILE A 140 -0.19 -22.77 3.76
N LEU A 141 0.48 -22.06 2.89
CA LEU A 141 1.37 -22.63 1.87
C LEU A 141 2.48 -23.46 2.52
N GLY A 142 3.21 -22.91 3.48
CA GLY A 142 4.27 -23.61 4.21
C GLY A 142 3.76 -24.85 4.93
N LEU A 143 2.61 -24.75 5.62
CA LEU A 143 1.97 -25.90 6.27
C LEU A 143 1.50 -26.97 5.28
N SER A 144 1.01 -26.59 4.11
CA SER A 144 0.55 -27.53 3.09
C SER A 144 1.70 -28.34 2.46
N ILE A 145 2.87 -27.73 2.29
CA ILE A 145 4.07 -28.36 1.70
C ILE A 145 4.78 -29.22 2.74
N HIS A 146 5.07 -28.66 3.91
CA HIS A 146 5.97 -29.28 4.91
C HIS A 146 5.23 -29.94 6.08
N LYS A 147 3.91 -29.75 6.20
CA LYS A 147 3.07 -30.31 7.29
C LYS A 147 3.68 -29.98 8.67
N VAL A 148 3.93 -31.01 9.49
CA VAL A 148 4.49 -30.86 10.85
C VAL A 148 5.94 -30.38 10.81
N HIS A 149 6.69 -30.66 9.72
CA HIS A 149 8.08 -30.19 9.59
C HIS A 149 8.20 -28.67 9.46
N PHE A 150 7.10 -27.95 9.13
CA PHE A 150 7.05 -26.49 9.15
C PHE A 150 7.49 -25.89 10.47
N PHE A 151 7.20 -26.55 11.61
CA PHE A 151 7.60 -26.05 12.91
C PHE A 151 9.13 -26.09 13.15
N SER A 152 9.89 -26.86 12.36
CA SER A 152 11.35 -26.82 12.43
C SER A 152 11.93 -25.49 11.95
N PHE A 153 11.17 -24.69 11.17
CA PHE A 153 11.55 -23.34 10.77
C PHE A 153 11.84 -22.42 11.97
N PHE A 154 11.17 -22.65 13.10
CA PHE A 154 11.39 -21.86 14.31
C PHE A 154 12.60 -22.31 15.14
N VAL A 155 13.30 -23.36 14.71
CA VAL A 155 14.49 -23.89 15.39
C VAL A 155 15.62 -24.00 14.36
N PRO A 156 16.54 -23.01 14.29
CA PRO A 156 17.66 -23.06 13.36
C PRO A 156 18.53 -24.30 13.56
N ALA A 157 18.95 -24.92 12.46
CA ALA A 157 19.80 -26.10 12.48
C ALA A 157 21.13 -25.80 13.19
N GLY A 158 21.55 -26.72 14.09
CA GLY A 158 22.82 -26.61 14.84
C GLY A 158 22.71 -25.88 16.17
N THR A 159 21.54 -25.53 16.65
CA THR A 159 21.37 -24.91 17.97
C THR A 159 21.47 -25.92 19.11
N PRO A 160 22.22 -25.63 20.21
CA PRO A 160 22.25 -26.50 21.37
C PRO A 160 20.85 -26.55 22.04
N LEU A 161 20.42 -27.74 22.44
CA LEU A 161 19.08 -28.03 23.01
C LEU A 161 18.68 -27.09 24.15
N ALA A 162 19.65 -26.61 24.94
CA ALA A 162 19.40 -25.69 26.07
C ALA A 162 18.91 -24.29 25.62
N LEU A 163 19.24 -23.86 24.39
CA LEU A 163 18.84 -22.55 23.84
C LEU A 163 17.51 -22.57 23.07
N VAL A 164 17.05 -23.72 22.65
CA VAL A 164 15.81 -23.89 21.85
C VAL A 164 14.60 -23.22 22.50
N PRO A 165 14.31 -23.37 23.81
CA PRO A 165 13.13 -22.75 24.43
C PRO A 165 13.14 -21.22 24.43
N PHE A 166 14.32 -20.58 24.28
CA PHE A 166 14.44 -19.13 24.14
C PHE A 166 14.39 -18.69 22.69
N LEU A 167 14.96 -19.49 21.78
CA LEU A 167 15.09 -19.13 20.36
C LEU A 167 13.78 -19.24 19.60
N ALA A 168 13.01 -20.30 19.86
CA ALA A 168 11.74 -20.53 19.18
C ALA A 168 10.70 -19.41 19.39
N PRO A 169 10.49 -18.84 20.60
CA PRO A 169 9.63 -17.67 20.77
C PRO A 169 10.14 -16.42 20.04
N ILE A 170 11.46 -16.20 20.01
CA ILE A 170 12.06 -15.05 19.31
C ILE A 170 11.79 -15.16 17.82
N GLU A 171 12.00 -16.34 17.23
CA GLU A 171 11.76 -16.55 15.79
C GLU A 171 10.28 -16.44 15.46
N LEU A 172 9.37 -16.93 16.33
CA LEU A 172 7.94 -16.76 16.17
C LEU A 172 7.54 -15.28 16.19
N ILE A 173 8.07 -14.48 17.11
CA ILE A 173 7.82 -13.04 17.17
C ILE A 173 8.38 -12.35 15.90
N SER A 174 9.58 -12.71 15.46
CA SER A 174 10.19 -12.22 14.22
C SER A 174 9.32 -12.51 13.01
N TYR A 175 8.78 -13.73 12.91
CA TYR A 175 7.88 -14.14 11.84
C TYR A 175 6.58 -13.32 11.81
N LEU A 176 5.94 -13.09 12.97
CA LEU A 176 4.77 -12.22 13.09
C LEU A 176 5.11 -10.74 12.79
N ALA A 177 6.26 -10.26 13.23
CA ALA A 177 6.71 -8.89 13.01
C ALA A 177 6.92 -8.58 11.52
N ARG A 178 7.30 -9.57 10.69
CA ARG A 178 7.41 -9.41 9.23
C ARG A 178 6.07 -9.00 8.60
N ALA A 179 4.98 -9.67 8.98
CA ALA A 179 3.63 -9.35 8.49
C ALA A 179 3.18 -7.96 8.90
N LEU A 180 3.35 -7.62 10.19
CA LEU A 180 2.99 -6.31 10.71
C LEU A 180 3.82 -5.19 10.06
N SER A 181 5.13 -5.40 9.92
CA SER A 181 6.03 -4.42 9.29
C SER A 181 5.63 -4.11 7.84
N LEU A 182 5.17 -5.11 7.08
CA LEU A 182 4.73 -4.95 5.71
C LEU A 182 3.52 -4.00 5.61
N GLY A 183 2.49 -4.23 6.43
CA GLY A 183 1.28 -3.40 6.46
C GLY A 183 1.51 -2.01 7.06
N VAL A 184 2.25 -1.92 8.18
CA VAL A 184 2.58 -0.62 8.81
C VAL A 184 3.40 0.25 7.87
N ARG A 185 4.33 -0.32 7.13
CA ARG A 185 5.15 0.44 6.16
C ARG A 185 4.28 1.08 5.08
N LEU A 186 3.32 0.31 4.52
CA LEU A 186 2.39 0.82 3.51
C LEU A 186 1.55 1.97 4.07
N LEU A 187 0.95 1.76 5.24
CA LEU A 187 0.15 2.75 5.95
C LEU A 187 0.96 4.01 6.27
N ALA A 188 2.12 3.85 6.92
CA ALA A 188 2.91 4.96 7.43
C ALA A 188 3.44 5.85 6.31
N ASN A 189 3.96 5.28 5.22
CA ASN A 189 4.49 6.05 4.11
C ASN A 189 3.40 6.91 3.45
N MET A 190 2.22 6.35 3.19
CA MET A 190 1.13 7.08 2.56
C MET A 190 0.50 8.10 3.52
N ALA A 191 0.24 7.73 4.77
CA ALA A 191 -0.34 8.66 5.75
C ALA A 191 0.60 9.83 6.07
N ALA A 192 1.90 9.57 6.21
CA ALA A 192 2.88 10.61 6.48
C ALA A 192 3.04 11.57 5.29
N GLY A 193 3.13 11.06 4.05
CA GLY A 193 3.28 11.86 2.84
C GLY A 193 2.10 12.81 2.64
N HIS A 194 0.87 12.28 2.68
CA HIS A 194 -0.34 13.10 2.53
C HIS A 194 -0.54 14.11 3.67
N SER A 195 -0.21 13.74 4.92
CA SER A 195 -0.28 14.66 6.05
C SER A 195 0.72 15.81 5.89
N LEU A 196 1.95 15.50 5.45
CA LEU A 196 2.98 16.49 5.18
C LEU A 196 2.55 17.46 4.07
N MET A 197 1.99 16.94 2.97
CA MET A 197 1.51 17.78 1.86
C MET A 197 0.38 18.70 2.31
N LYS A 198 -0.58 18.21 3.11
CA LYS A 198 -1.69 19.04 3.62
C LYS A 198 -1.21 20.16 4.53
N ILE A 199 -0.28 19.85 5.46
CA ILE A 199 0.29 20.85 6.37
C ILE A 199 1.07 21.91 5.60
N LEU A 200 1.96 21.48 4.69
CA LEU A 200 2.79 22.40 3.92
C LEU A 200 1.98 23.22 2.93
N GLY A 201 0.96 22.61 2.29
CA GLY A 201 0.02 23.33 1.42
C GLY A 201 -0.77 24.41 2.16
N GLY A 202 -1.25 24.12 3.36
CA GLY A 202 -1.92 25.09 4.23
C GLY A 202 -0.99 26.23 4.66
N PHE A 203 0.26 25.91 4.98
CA PHE A 203 1.27 26.92 5.30
C PHE A 203 1.59 27.82 4.10
N LEU A 204 1.78 27.25 2.93
CA LEU A 204 1.99 28.02 1.68
C LEU A 204 0.82 28.93 1.38
N PHE A 205 -0.42 28.44 1.52
CA PHE A 205 -1.61 29.26 1.31
C PHE A 205 -1.65 30.47 2.24
N SER A 206 -1.31 30.29 3.52
CA SER A 206 -1.25 31.39 4.50
C SER A 206 -0.15 32.42 4.17
N LEU A 207 0.98 31.99 3.65
CA LEU A 207 2.06 32.88 3.22
C LEU A 207 1.69 33.69 1.98
N PHE A 208 1.05 33.06 0.99
CA PHE A 208 0.61 33.76 -0.23
C PHE A 208 -0.46 34.84 0.04
N THR A 209 -1.27 34.63 1.09
CA THR A 209 -2.36 35.58 1.43
C THR A 209 -1.92 36.72 2.37
N SER A 210 -0.69 36.70 2.93
CA SER A 210 -0.31 37.64 3.98
C SER A 210 0.15 38.99 3.45
N SER A 211 1.18 39.09 2.60
CA SER A 211 1.73 40.35 2.10
C SER A 211 2.48 40.14 0.78
N PHE A 212 2.49 41.15 -0.08
CA PHE A 212 3.18 41.10 -1.38
C PHE A 212 4.67 40.72 -1.28
N LEU A 213 5.38 41.28 -0.31
CA LEU A 213 6.81 40.99 -0.08
C LEU A 213 7.03 39.54 0.39
N ILE A 214 6.18 39.05 1.29
CA ILE A 214 6.20 37.66 1.79
C ILE A 214 5.82 36.68 0.67
N SER A 215 4.89 37.08 -0.20
CA SER A 215 4.47 36.26 -1.34
C SER A 215 5.64 35.97 -2.30
N ILE A 216 6.54 36.93 -2.53
CA ILE A 216 7.75 36.73 -3.34
C ILE A 216 8.70 35.72 -2.64
N LEU A 217 8.88 35.86 -1.32
CA LEU A 217 9.76 34.97 -0.55
C LEU A 217 9.20 33.51 -0.48
N THR A 218 7.88 33.36 -0.66
CA THR A 218 7.19 32.06 -0.65
C THR A 218 7.58 31.15 -1.82
N ILE A 219 8.27 31.69 -2.85
CA ILE A 219 8.76 30.88 -3.97
C ILE A 219 9.69 29.75 -3.49
N VAL A 220 10.52 29.99 -2.47
CA VAL A 220 11.46 28.98 -1.95
C VAL A 220 10.72 27.79 -1.32
N PRO A 221 9.82 27.95 -0.33
CA PRO A 221 9.04 26.84 0.19
C PRO A 221 8.10 26.19 -0.85
N PHE A 222 7.66 26.94 -1.87
CA PHE A 222 6.87 26.39 -2.97
C PHE A 222 7.66 25.39 -3.83
N VAL A 223 8.94 25.68 -4.13
CA VAL A 223 9.82 24.72 -4.84
C VAL A 223 10.03 23.45 -4.02
N ILE A 224 10.19 23.58 -2.68
CA ILE A 224 10.30 22.41 -1.79
C ILE A 224 9.00 21.59 -1.81
N PHE A 225 7.86 22.25 -1.84
CA PHE A 225 6.55 21.58 -1.93
C PHE A 225 6.42 20.74 -3.22
N ILE A 226 6.83 21.30 -4.36
CA ILE A 226 6.84 20.55 -5.63
C ILE A 226 7.78 19.34 -5.54
N ALA A 227 8.97 19.51 -4.95
CA ALA A 227 9.91 18.40 -4.77
C ALA A 227 9.32 17.27 -3.91
N ILE A 228 8.55 17.61 -2.86
CA ILE A 228 7.86 16.62 -2.02
C ILE A 228 6.77 15.89 -2.81
N ILE A 229 6.00 16.57 -3.66
CA ILE A 229 4.99 15.91 -4.51
C ILE A 229 5.66 14.90 -5.44
N VAL A 230 6.75 15.27 -6.10
CA VAL A 230 7.50 14.35 -6.98
C VAL A 230 8.04 13.15 -6.20
N LEU A 231 8.57 13.39 -5.00
CA LEU A 231 9.06 12.33 -4.12
C LEU A 231 7.93 11.38 -3.73
N GLU A 232 6.74 11.87 -3.43
CA GLU A 232 5.58 11.04 -3.06
C GLU A 232 5.12 10.14 -4.22
N PHE A 233 5.10 10.67 -5.45
CA PHE A 233 4.88 9.84 -6.64
C PHE A 233 5.94 8.73 -6.76
N ALA A 234 7.22 9.03 -6.57
CA ALA A 234 8.30 8.04 -6.60
C ALA A 234 8.12 6.98 -5.50
N VAL A 235 7.78 7.39 -4.27
CA VAL A 235 7.52 6.49 -3.14
C VAL A 235 6.34 5.57 -3.43
N SER A 236 5.28 6.06 -4.10
CA SER A 236 4.12 5.27 -4.48
C SER A 236 4.49 4.06 -5.36
N PHE A 237 5.38 4.27 -6.34
CA PHE A 237 5.91 3.19 -7.19
C PHE A 237 6.81 2.23 -6.41
N ILE A 238 7.77 2.79 -5.68
CA ILE A 238 8.74 2.01 -4.90
C ILE A 238 8.02 1.15 -3.87
N GLN A 239 6.99 1.66 -3.22
CA GLN A 239 6.25 0.94 -2.18
C GLN A 239 5.50 -0.28 -2.73
N ALA A 240 4.85 -0.16 -3.90
CA ALA A 240 4.23 -1.30 -4.57
C ALA A 240 5.27 -2.38 -4.94
N TYR A 241 6.42 -1.95 -5.45
CA TYR A 241 7.52 -2.84 -5.83
C TYR A 241 8.13 -3.56 -4.61
N VAL A 242 8.43 -2.82 -3.53
CA VAL A 242 8.99 -3.39 -2.29
C VAL A 242 8.02 -4.37 -1.64
N PHE A 243 6.71 -4.07 -1.65
CA PHE A 243 5.71 -4.98 -1.12
C PHE A 243 5.72 -6.32 -1.87
N CYS A 244 5.82 -6.29 -3.20
CA CYS A 244 5.90 -7.50 -4.02
C CYS A 244 7.20 -8.29 -3.84
N ILE A 245 8.34 -7.60 -3.69
CA ILE A 245 9.63 -8.27 -3.36
C ILE A 245 9.51 -9.02 -2.05
N LEU A 246 9.03 -8.38 -0.99
CA LEU A 246 8.92 -9.00 0.33
C LEU A 246 7.92 -10.16 0.32
N THR A 247 6.78 -10.00 -0.36
CA THR A 247 5.81 -11.08 -0.53
C THR A 247 6.45 -12.28 -1.26
N SER A 248 7.21 -12.03 -2.32
CA SER A 248 7.92 -13.08 -3.07
C SER A 248 8.99 -13.76 -2.21
N SER A 249 9.71 -13.00 -1.38
CA SER A 249 10.69 -13.55 -0.43
C SER A 249 10.01 -14.44 0.62
N TYR A 250 8.84 -14.03 1.15
CA TYR A 250 8.10 -14.85 2.11
C TYR A 250 7.55 -16.14 1.49
N ILE A 251 7.13 -16.09 0.21
CA ILE A 251 6.74 -17.28 -0.54
C ILE A 251 7.94 -18.23 -0.70
N LYS A 252 9.13 -17.70 -1.00
CA LYS A 252 10.36 -18.50 -1.06
C LYS A 252 10.67 -19.17 0.26
N ASP A 253 10.68 -18.41 1.36
CA ASP A 253 10.96 -18.92 2.70
C ASP A 253 9.96 -20.03 3.12
N ALA A 254 8.72 -19.97 2.61
CA ALA A 254 7.72 -21.01 2.85
C ALA A 254 7.88 -22.26 1.98
N ILE A 255 8.53 -22.15 0.81
CA ILE A 255 8.80 -23.28 -0.08
C ILE A 255 10.10 -23.98 0.31
N ASP A 256 11.14 -23.21 0.54
CA ASP A 256 12.48 -23.69 0.90
C ASP A 256 12.68 -23.44 2.41
N LEU A 257 12.38 -24.44 3.24
CA LEU A 257 12.73 -24.42 4.66
C LEU A 257 14.23 -24.62 4.81
N HIS A 258 14.90 -23.68 5.50
CA HIS A 258 16.32 -23.81 5.85
C HIS A 258 16.58 -24.93 6.85
#